data_cad982514978e7003d32e2f5cee4e854
#
_entry.id   cad982514978e7003d32e2f5cee4e854
#
_cell.length_a   1.000
_cell.length_b   1.000
_cell.length_c   1.000
_cell.angle_alpha   90.00
_cell.angle_beta   90.00
_cell.angle_gamma   90.00
#
_symmetry.space_group_name_H-M   'P 1'
#
loop_
_entity.id
_entity.type
_entity.pdbx_description
1 polymer ?
#
loop_
_entity_poly.entity_id
_entity_poly.type
_entity_poly.pdbx_seq_one_letter_code
_entity_poly.pdbx_strand_id
1 'polypeptide(L)'
;MKARTRMFSLGVAMLAAVMMQAVGVRAQTGGSKAPTGIDGSKLIDLTYDFDEQAIYWPNAKPFEWQKESWGQSAGGYWYAAARYSASEHGGTHIDSPIHFAEGKETLDQIPVSKLVGPAVVIDVSKACASNADYRVTADDITTWEKANGRIVEGGIVLVRTGWGKFWPDRKRYLGSDVAGDTAHLHFPGFSREAAELLVSRKVHGVGLDTASLDYGPSKDFIVHQVLNGAGIYGLENIANLEKVPTTGATLIALPMKIKGGSGGPVRIVALVP
;
A
#
# COMPACT_ATOMS: atom_id res chain seq x y z
N MET A 1 19.16 84.25 -43.31
CA MET A 1 20.43 84.75 -43.85
C MET A 1 21.44 83.63 -43.96
N LYS A 2 21.97 83.43 -45.18
CA LYS A 2 23.24 82.78 -45.59
C LYS A 2 23.47 81.36 -45.07
N ALA A 3 23.54 80.42 -45.86
CA ALA A 3 24.23 79.99 -47.12
C ALA A 3 25.20 78.86 -46.84
N ARG A 4 24.90 77.74 -47.58
CA ARG A 4 25.84 76.92 -48.34
C ARG A 4 27.11 76.41 -47.67
N THR A 5 27.38 75.06 -47.72
CA THR A 5 28.22 74.60 -48.83
C THR A 5 28.21 73.06 -48.81
N ARG A 6 28.09 72.50 -50.03
CA ARG A 6 28.29 71.07 -50.40
C ARG A 6 29.79 70.72 -50.33
N MET A 7 30.12 69.47 -50.00
CA MET A 7 31.25 68.86 -50.71
C MET A 7 31.08 67.36 -50.73
N PHE A 8 31.21 66.81 -51.91
CA PHE A 8 31.31 65.39 -52.30
C PHE A 8 32.67 64.87 -51.89
N SER A 9 32.76 63.61 -51.48
CA SER A 9 33.86 62.74 -51.94
C SER A 9 33.49 61.28 -51.88
N LEU A 10 33.82 60.68 -53.00
CA LEU A 10 33.83 59.21 -53.28
C LEU A 10 34.74 58.44 -52.34
N GLY A 11 34.44 57.22 -52.18
CA GLY A 11 35.51 56.29 -51.99
C GLY A 11 35.20 54.95 -51.33
N VAL A 12 35.17 53.97 -52.18
CA VAL A 12 35.64 52.63 -51.97
C VAL A 12 34.74 51.65 -51.20
N ALA A 13 34.03 50.86 -52.01
CA ALA A 13 33.45 49.60 -51.60
C ALA A 13 34.58 48.58 -51.32
N MET A 14 34.68 48.08 -50.14
CA MET A 14 35.44 46.86 -49.78
C MET A 14 34.44 45.73 -49.49
N LEU A 15 34.32 44.84 -50.46
CA LEU A 15 33.65 43.57 -50.30
C LEU A 15 34.50 42.69 -49.33
N ALA A 16 34.09 42.53 -48.11
CA ALA A 16 34.61 41.51 -47.25
C ALA A 16 33.69 40.28 -47.35
N ALA A 17 34.14 39.29 -48.11
CA ALA A 17 33.55 37.97 -48.12
C ALA A 17 33.79 37.28 -46.81
N VAL A 18 32.80 37.24 -45.90
CA VAL A 18 32.83 36.40 -44.71
C VAL A 18 32.44 34.97 -45.12
N MET A 19 33.44 34.10 -45.24
CA MET A 19 33.22 32.64 -45.29
C MET A 19 32.59 32.21 -43.96
N MET A 20 31.28 31.94 -43.94
CA MET A 20 30.64 31.17 -42.89
C MET A 20 31.08 29.73 -43.00
N GLN A 21 32.04 29.34 -42.20
CA GLN A 21 32.26 27.90 -41.93
C GLN A 21 31.06 27.39 -41.11
N ALA A 22 30.19 26.63 -41.75
CA ALA A 22 29.14 25.87 -41.08
C ALA A 22 29.81 24.78 -40.20
N VAL A 23 30.01 25.08 -38.91
CA VAL A 23 30.31 24.05 -37.94
C VAL A 23 29.04 23.22 -37.80
N GLY A 24 29.02 22.07 -38.47
CA GLY A 24 27.96 21.09 -38.28
C GLY A 24 27.95 20.58 -36.84
N VAL A 25 27.10 21.18 -36.01
CA VAL A 25 26.77 20.57 -34.72
C VAL A 25 25.97 19.31 -35.03
N ARG A 26 26.69 18.20 -35.04
CA ARG A 26 26.08 16.89 -35.04
C ARG A 26 25.35 16.74 -33.70
N ALA A 27 24.03 16.92 -33.70
CA ALA A 27 23.20 16.56 -32.59
C ALA A 27 23.44 15.06 -32.29
N GLN A 28 24.18 14.76 -31.25
CA GLN A 28 24.17 13.44 -30.68
C GLN A 28 22.77 13.20 -30.15
N THR A 29 21.96 12.50 -30.91
CA THR A 29 20.75 11.85 -30.42
C THR A 29 21.18 10.70 -29.51
N GLY A 30 21.78 11.02 -28.36
CA GLY A 30 21.85 10.11 -27.25
C GLY A 30 20.41 9.87 -26.82
N GLY A 31 19.84 8.76 -27.23
CA GLY A 31 18.54 8.32 -26.74
C GLY A 31 18.65 8.18 -25.24
N SER A 32 18.27 9.21 -24.50
CA SER A 32 17.90 9.09 -23.10
C SER A 32 16.81 8.02 -23.08
N LYS A 33 17.14 6.80 -22.64
CA LYS A 33 16.11 5.85 -22.23
C LYS A 33 15.28 6.60 -21.18
N ALA A 34 14.03 6.90 -21.53
CA ALA A 34 13.07 7.35 -20.55
C ALA A 34 13.18 6.41 -19.33
N PRO A 35 13.14 6.91 -18.09
CA PRO A 35 13.14 6.03 -16.93
C PRO A 35 12.06 4.98 -17.18
N THR A 36 12.42 3.71 -17.00
CA THR A 36 11.49 2.59 -17.12
C THR A 36 10.41 2.82 -16.07
N GLY A 37 9.32 3.45 -16.48
CA GLY A 37 8.19 3.75 -15.61
C GLY A 37 7.54 2.46 -15.12
N ILE A 38 6.77 2.56 -14.05
CA ILE A 38 5.91 1.46 -13.59
C ILE A 38 4.87 1.20 -14.68
N ASP A 39 4.81 -0.03 -15.16
CA ASP A 39 3.76 -0.47 -16.08
C ASP A 39 2.44 -0.64 -15.30
N GLY A 40 1.50 0.26 -15.53
CA GLY A 40 0.20 0.24 -14.86
C GLY A 40 -0.62 -1.02 -15.10
N SER A 41 -0.38 -1.74 -16.20
CA SER A 41 -1.06 -3.01 -16.50
C SER A 41 -0.63 -4.17 -15.59
N LYS A 42 0.50 -3.99 -14.89
CA LYS A 42 1.07 -4.95 -13.93
C LYS A 42 0.71 -4.61 -12.48
N LEU A 43 -0.13 -3.63 -12.25
CA LEU A 43 -0.59 -3.27 -10.93
C LEU A 43 -1.87 -4.02 -10.55
N ILE A 44 -1.85 -4.67 -9.40
CA ILE A 44 -3.02 -5.30 -8.80
C ILE A 44 -3.41 -4.48 -7.57
N ASP A 45 -4.65 -4.00 -7.55
CA ASP A 45 -5.23 -3.34 -6.40
C ASP A 45 -5.66 -4.36 -5.35
N LEU A 46 -5.11 -4.24 -4.15
CA LEU A 46 -5.33 -5.13 -3.02
C LEU A 46 -6.16 -4.46 -1.92
N THR A 47 -7.00 -3.49 -2.28
CA THR A 47 -7.76 -2.66 -1.33
C THR A 47 -9.26 -2.78 -1.60
N TYR A 48 -10.03 -2.99 -0.55
CA TYR A 48 -11.49 -2.85 -0.60
C TYR A 48 -11.90 -1.38 -0.58
N ASP A 49 -13.04 -1.08 -1.18
CA ASP A 49 -13.63 0.24 -1.10
C ASP A 49 -13.98 0.60 0.35
N PHE A 50 -13.84 1.88 0.68
CA PHE A 50 -14.30 2.44 1.95
C PHE A 50 -15.70 3.03 1.74
N ASP A 51 -16.69 2.25 2.13
CA ASP A 51 -18.11 2.59 2.09
C ASP A 51 -18.83 2.11 3.35
N GLU A 52 -20.14 2.13 3.36
CA GLU A 52 -20.99 1.68 4.47
C GLU A 52 -20.88 0.17 4.74
N GLN A 53 -20.36 -0.61 3.77
CA GLN A 53 -20.18 -2.06 3.87
C GLN A 53 -18.78 -2.44 4.35
N ALA A 54 -17.87 -1.47 4.44
CA ALA A 54 -16.53 -1.72 4.92
C ALA A 54 -16.55 -2.35 6.33
N ILE A 55 -15.88 -3.48 6.48
CA ILE A 55 -15.89 -4.24 7.73
C ILE A 55 -14.87 -3.64 8.70
N TYR A 56 -15.38 -3.30 9.87
CA TYR A 56 -14.64 -2.82 11.03
C TYR A 56 -14.75 -3.81 12.19
N TRP A 57 -13.85 -3.73 13.14
CA TRP A 57 -13.97 -4.50 14.38
C TRP A 57 -15.32 -4.24 15.03
N PRO A 58 -15.98 -5.24 15.67
CA PRO A 58 -17.41 -5.12 16.05
C PRO A 58 -17.76 -3.94 16.94
N ASN A 59 -16.83 -3.46 17.77
CA ASN A 59 -17.05 -2.31 18.67
C ASN A 59 -16.35 -1.02 18.19
N ALA A 60 -15.74 -1.05 17.01
CA ALA A 60 -15.12 0.13 16.41
C ALA A 60 -16.15 0.98 15.64
N LYS A 61 -15.85 2.29 15.52
CA LYS A 61 -16.66 3.19 14.71
C LYS A 61 -16.47 2.85 13.21
N PRO A 62 -17.54 2.51 12.47
CA PRO A 62 -17.44 2.20 11.05
C PRO A 62 -17.10 3.44 10.23
N PHE A 63 -16.81 3.23 8.95
CA PHE A 63 -16.59 4.32 8.00
C PHE A 63 -17.92 5.05 7.74
N GLU A 64 -17.88 6.35 7.88
CA GLU A 64 -18.99 7.26 7.57
C GLU A 64 -18.51 8.27 6.53
N TRP A 65 -19.27 8.42 5.45
CA TRP A 65 -19.00 9.40 4.41
C TRP A 65 -20.22 10.31 4.22
N GLN A 66 -19.99 11.61 4.28
CA GLN A 66 -21.06 12.60 4.19
C GLN A 66 -20.74 13.68 3.16
N LYS A 67 -21.62 13.85 2.17
CA LYS A 67 -21.54 14.96 1.23
C LYS A 67 -21.77 16.29 1.95
N GLU A 68 -20.90 17.26 1.71
CA GLU A 68 -21.04 18.65 2.17
C GLU A 68 -21.50 19.56 1.03
N SER A 69 -20.96 19.34 -0.18
CA SER A 69 -21.37 20.00 -1.40
C SER A 69 -21.31 19.00 -2.54
N TRP A 70 -22.34 18.96 -3.39
CA TRP A 70 -22.35 17.99 -4.48
C TRP A 70 -23.28 18.44 -5.61
N GLY A 71 -22.81 19.31 -6.52
CA GLY A 71 -23.65 19.85 -7.60
C GLY A 71 -23.11 21.14 -8.22
N GLN A 72 -23.96 21.79 -9.02
CA GLN A 72 -23.65 23.08 -9.60
C GLN A 72 -23.64 24.15 -8.51
N SER A 73 -22.57 24.95 -8.45
CA SER A 73 -22.45 26.09 -7.57
C SER A 73 -23.23 27.29 -8.11
N ALA A 74 -23.47 28.28 -7.25
CA ALA A 74 -24.03 29.57 -7.69
C ALA A 74 -23.18 30.31 -8.72
N GLY A 75 -21.87 30.00 -8.79
CA GLY A 75 -20.93 30.53 -9.78
C GLY A 75 -20.92 29.81 -11.12
N GLY A 76 -21.81 28.83 -11.34
CA GLY A 76 -21.96 28.13 -12.62
C GLY A 76 -20.93 27.02 -12.90
N TYR A 77 -20.18 26.57 -11.88
CA TYR A 77 -19.26 25.44 -11.97
C TYR A 77 -19.67 24.27 -11.05
N TRP A 78 -19.29 23.06 -11.44
CA TRP A 78 -19.50 21.88 -10.59
C TRP A 78 -18.57 21.91 -9.38
N TYR A 79 -19.09 21.63 -8.19
CA TYR A 79 -18.30 21.48 -6.97
C TYR A 79 -18.78 20.27 -6.18
N ALA A 80 -17.82 19.40 -5.78
CA ALA A 80 -18.06 18.23 -4.98
C ALA A 80 -17.08 18.21 -3.81
N ALA A 81 -17.61 18.15 -2.59
CA ALA A 81 -16.86 18.01 -1.35
C ALA A 81 -17.62 17.12 -0.38
N ALA A 82 -16.87 16.32 0.36
CA ALA A 82 -17.41 15.43 1.39
C ALA A 82 -16.42 15.34 2.55
N ARG A 83 -16.90 14.89 3.69
CA ARG A 83 -16.12 14.52 4.85
C ARG A 83 -16.29 13.03 5.14
N TYR A 84 -15.31 12.44 5.82
CA TYR A 84 -15.43 11.08 6.34
C TYR A 84 -14.93 11.02 7.79
N SER A 85 -15.37 9.98 8.51
CA SER A 85 -14.86 9.62 9.83
C SER A 85 -14.92 8.12 10.02
N ALA A 86 -13.94 7.56 10.75
CA ALA A 86 -13.86 6.14 11.07
C ALA A 86 -12.88 5.91 12.23
N SER A 87 -12.86 4.71 12.80
CA SER A 87 -11.72 4.22 13.58
C SER A 87 -10.52 4.00 12.65
N GLU A 88 -9.29 4.03 13.18
CA GLU A 88 -8.07 3.80 12.40
C GLU A 88 -7.98 2.37 11.83
N HIS A 89 -8.52 1.39 12.57
CA HIS A 89 -8.48 -0.03 12.26
C HIS A 89 -9.80 -0.51 11.68
N GLY A 90 -9.82 -0.79 10.39
CA GLY A 90 -10.98 -1.29 9.65
C GLY A 90 -10.89 -1.01 8.15
N GLY A 91 -11.69 -1.73 7.36
CA GLY A 91 -11.42 -1.80 5.93
C GLY A 91 -10.03 -2.37 5.66
N THR A 92 -9.48 -2.16 4.48
CA THR A 92 -8.06 -2.46 4.22
C THR A 92 -7.18 -1.43 4.92
N HIS A 93 -6.43 -1.85 5.92
CA HIS A 93 -5.66 -0.94 6.76
C HIS A 93 -4.29 -1.51 7.16
N ILE A 94 -3.47 -0.64 7.75
CA ILE A 94 -2.18 -0.98 8.33
C ILE A 94 -2.21 -0.75 9.84
N ASP A 95 -1.61 -1.66 10.59
CA ASP A 95 -1.30 -1.51 12.00
C ASP A 95 0.15 -1.10 12.15
N SER A 96 0.39 0.05 12.76
CA SER A 96 1.75 0.44 13.10
C SER A 96 2.22 -0.28 14.37
N PRO A 97 3.55 -0.40 14.61
CA PRO A 97 4.08 -1.12 15.76
C PRO A 97 3.57 -0.62 17.11
N ILE A 98 3.23 0.67 17.24
CA ILE A 98 2.67 1.22 18.49
C ILE A 98 1.31 0.60 18.86
N HIS A 99 0.59 -0.02 17.90
CA HIS A 99 -0.75 -0.55 18.13
C HIS A 99 -0.79 -1.54 19.32
N PHE A 100 0.17 -2.46 19.39
CA PHE A 100 0.29 -3.42 20.52
C PHE A 100 1.65 -3.38 21.24
N ALA A 101 2.48 -2.36 20.98
CA ALA A 101 3.79 -2.25 21.63
C ALA A 101 4.11 -0.80 22.03
N GLU A 102 4.03 -0.51 23.32
CA GLU A 102 4.33 0.81 23.88
C GLU A 102 5.73 1.30 23.47
N GLY A 103 5.81 2.56 23.07
CA GLY A 103 7.07 3.22 22.70
C GLY A 103 7.62 2.82 21.31
N LYS A 104 6.89 2.01 20.54
CA LYS A 104 7.26 1.68 19.16
C LYS A 104 6.81 2.74 18.16
N GLU A 105 7.21 2.56 16.89
CA GLU A 105 6.92 3.48 15.78
C GLU A 105 5.40 3.69 15.61
N THR A 106 4.98 4.95 15.60
CA THR A 106 3.63 5.36 15.18
C THR A 106 3.56 5.38 13.66
N LEU A 107 2.36 5.48 13.09
CA LEU A 107 2.12 5.35 11.66
C LEU A 107 2.95 6.33 10.82
N ASP A 108 3.07 7.58 11.27
CA ASP A 108 3.85 8.62 10.59
C ASP A 108 5.37 8.42 10.70
N GLN A 109 5.83 7.58 11.64
CA GLN A 109 7.23 7.29 11.89
C GLN A 109 7.74 6.08 11.09
N ILE A 110 6.87 5.24 10.55
CA ILE A 110 7.29 4.12 9.71
C ILE A 110 8.04 4.65 8.47
N PRO A 111 9.32 4.30 8.26
CA PRO A 111 10.05 4.74 7.08
C PRO A 111 9.39 4.24 5.78
N VAL A 112 9.29 5.11 4.77
CA VAL A 112 8.72 4.72 3.46
C VAL A 112 9.44 3.51 2.85
N SER A 113 10.73 3.34 3.10
CA SER A 113 11.51 2.19 2.67
C SER A 113 11.03 0.85 3.25
N LYS A 114 10.32 0.84 4.38
CA LYS A 114 9.68 -0.36 4.92
C LYS A 114 8.33 -0.66 4.25
N LEU A 115 7.67 0.36 3.69
CA LEU A 115 6.32 0.29 3.12
C LEU A 115 6.31 -0.12 1.63
N VAL A 116 7.49 -0.23 1.02
CA VAL A 116 7.68 -0.67 -0.37
C VAL A 116 8.78 -1.70 -0.39
N GLY A 117 8.48 -2.91 -0.87
CA GLY A 117 9.49 -3.97 -0.88
C GLY A 117 9.04 -5.27 -1.55
N PRO A 118 9.95 -6.23 -1.67
CA PRO A 118 9.62 -7.54 -2.23
C PRO A 118 8.57 -8.23 -1.37
N ALA A 119 7.55 -8.76 -2.03
CA ALA A 119 6.46 -9.48 -1.37
C ALA A 119 6.40 -10.94 -1.80
N VAL A 120 5.98 -11.77 -0.85
CA VAL A 120 5.71 -13.19 -1.07
C VAL A 120 4.29 -13.52 -0.59
N VAL A 121 3.64 -14.49 -1.25
CA VAL A 121 2.31 -14.97 -0.85
C VAL A 121 2.41 -16.43 -0.43
N ILE A 122 2.00 -16.71 0.81
CA ILE A 122 1.87 -18.05 1.37
C ILE A 122 0.39 -18.43 1.30
N ASP A 123 0.05 -19.46 0.54
CA ASP A 123 -1.34 -19.88 0.36
C ASP A 123 -1.70 -21.02 1.32
N VAL A 124 -2.56 -20.75 2.27
CA VAL A 124 -3.13 -21.71 3.23
C VAL A 124 -4.65 -21.87 3.06
N SER A 125 -5.20 -21.36 1.96
CA SER A 125 -6.65 -21.33 1.70
C SER A 125 -7.33 -22.69 1.79
N LYS A 126 -6.63 -23.76 1.42
CA LYS A 126 -7.14 -25.12 1.54
C LYS A 126 -7.32 -25.55 2.99
N ALA A 127 -6.37 -25.23 3.87
CA ALA A 127 -6.47 -25.54 5.30
C ALA A 127 -7.58 -24.69 5.96
N CYS A 128 -7.65 -23.40 5.62
CA CYS A 128 -8.69 -22.50 6.11
C CYS A 128 -10.09 -22.89 5.66
N ALA A 129 -10.26 -23.48 4.48
CA ALA A 129 -11.56 -23.93 4.00
C ALA A 129 -12.17 -25.04 4.86
N SER A 130 -11.35 -25.83 5.54
CA SER A 130 -11.77 -26.91 6.44
C SER A 130 -11.78 -26.52 7.93
N ASN A 131 -11.17 -25.39 8.28
CA ASN A 131 -11.10 -24.88 9.65
C ASN A 131 -11.15 -23.34 9.65
N ALA A 132 -12.29 -22.77 10.04
CA ALA A 132 -12.47 -21.31 10.11
C ALA A 132 -11.49 -20.65 11.10
N ASP A 133 -11.09 -21.35 12.14
CA ASP A 133 -10.16 -20.87 13.18
C ASP A 133 -8.73 -21.34 12.94
N TYR A 134 -8.38 -21.55 11.65
CA TYR A 134 -7.05 -22.00 11.29
C TYR A 134 -6.00 -20.96 11.72
N ARG A 135 -4.95 -21.46 12.36
CA ARG A 135 -3.78 -20.67 12.72
C ARG A 135 -2.62 -21.05 11.82
N VAL A 136 -2.19 -20.11 10.98
CA VAL A 136 -0.99 -20.27 10.14
C VAL A 136 0.17 -20.68 11.01
N THR A 137 0.82 -21.79 10.66
CA THR A 137 1.86 -22.40 11.46
C THR A 137 3.27 -22.02 10.98
N ALA A 138 4.27 -22.21 11.83
CA ALA A 138 5.67 -22.11 11.41
C ALA A 138 6.01 -23.14 10.31
N ASP A 139 5.34 -24.30 10.32
CA ASP A 139 5.52 -25.34 9.30
C ASP A 139 4.95 -24.91 7.93
N ASP A 140 3.85 -24.17 7.87
CA ASP A 140 3.36 -23.59 6.61
C ASP A 140 4.43 -22.68 5.98
N ILE A 141 5.04 -21.83 6.79
CA ILE A 141 6.09 -20.90 6.35
C ILE A 141 7.33 -21.68 5.90
N THR A 142 7.81 -22.63 6.70
CA THR A 142 9.02 -23.40 6.35
C THR A 142 8.80 -24.32 5.15
N THR A 143 7.60 -24.85 4.97
CA THR A 143 7.21 -25.61 3.78
C THR A 143 7.21 -24.74 2.54
N TRP A 144 6.67 -23.54 2.65
CA TRP A 144 6.73 -22.54 1.58
C TRP A 144 8.20 -22.20 1.24
N GLU A 145 9.04 -21.96 2.26
CA GLU A 145 10.47 -21.66 2.06
C GLU A 145 11.25 -22.79 1.38
N LYS A 146 10.94 -24.05 1.68
CA LYS A 146 11.55 -25.21 1.01
C LYS A 146 11.27 -25.24 -0.49
N ALA A 147 10.10 -24.78 -0.90
CA ALA A 147 9.68 -24.77 -2.30
C ALA A 147 10.14 -23.52 -3.07
N ASN A 148 10.25 -22.38 -2.41
CA ASN A 148 10.40 -21.07 -3.07
C ASN A 148 11.68 -20.31 -2.67
N GLY A 149 12.45 -20.84 -1.74
CA GLY A 149 13.59 -20.15 -1.15
C GLY A 149 13.24 -19.39 0.12
N ARG A 150 14.26 -19.06 0.91
CA ARG A 150 14.09 -18.38 2.20
C ARG A 150 13.52 -16.98 2.00
N ILE A 151 12.58 -16.61 2.87
CA ILE A 151 12.04 -15.24 2.96
C ILE A 151 13.20 -14.28 3.20
N VAL A 152 13.30 -13.24 2.36
CA VAL A 152 14.38 -12.25 2.43
C VAL A 152 14.16 -11.28 3.59
N GLU A 153 15.25 -10.86 4.23
CA GLU A 153 15.22 -9.79 5.23
C GLU A 153 14.66 -8.51 4.61
N GLY A 154 13.76 -7.83 5.30
CA GLY A 154 13.07 -6.65 4.78
C GLY A 154 11.91 -6.94 3.82
N GLY A 155 11.63 -8.22 3.53
CA GLY A 155 10.47 -8.60 2.72
C GLY A 155 9.14 -8.38 3.43
N ILE A 156 8.05 -8.45 2.68
CA ILE A 156 6.68 -8.37 3.17
C ILE A 156 6.02 -9.73 2.92
N VAL A 157 5.47 -10.33 3.96
CA VAL A 157 4.87 -11.66 3.87
C VAL A 157 3.35 -11.54 3.91
N LEU A 158 2.71 -11.96 2.84
CA LEU A 158 1.26 -11.98 2.72
C LEU A 158 0.77 -13.43 2.85
N VAL A 159 -0.29 -13.65 3.62
CA VAL A 159 -0.93 -14.96 3.74
C VAL A 159 -2.32 -14.91 3.11
N ARG A 160 -2.52 -15.76 2.12
CA ARG A 160 -3.81 -15.99 1.49
C ARG A 160 -4.55 -17.09 2.25
N THR A 161 -5.57 -16.71 2.99
CA THR A 161 -6.48 -17.64 3.67
C THR A 161 -7.66 -18.03 2.80
N GLY A 162 -7.93 -17.24 1.73
CA GLY A 162 -9.13 -17.37 0.90
C GLY A 162 -10.38 -16.84 1.58
N TRP A 163 -10.21 -16.07 2.66
CA TRP A 163 -11.30 -15.48 3.43
C TRP A 163 -11.93 -14.28 2.73
N GLY A 164 -11.18 -13.57 1.91
CA GLY A 164 -11.62 -12.43 1.12
C GLY A 164 -12.88 -12.71 0.29
N LYS A 165 -13.16 -13.98 -0.08
CA LYS A 165 -14.39 -14.39 -0.76
C LYS A 165 -15.68 -14.11 0.02
N PHE A 166 -15.59 -13.84 1.32
CA PHE A 166 -16.73 -13.55 2.18
C PHE A 166 -16.98 -12.04 2.34
N TRP A 167 -16.05 -11.21 1.89
CA TRP A 167 -16.25 -9.77 1.88
C TRP A 167 -17.37 -9.35 0.91
N PRO A 168 -18.29 -8.43 1.25
CA PRO A 168 -18.43 -7.71 2.52
C PRO A 168 -19.48 -8.34 3.48
N ASP A 169 -19.79 -9.63 3.35
CA ASP A 169 -20.74 -10.32 4.24
C ASP A 169 -20.14 -10.44 5.65
N ARG A 170 -20.50 -9.49 6.52
CA ARG A 170 -19.96 -9.38 7.87
C ARG A 170 -20.10 -10.68 8.68
N LYS A 171 -21.25 -11.35 8.59
CA LYS A 171 -21.50 -12.58 9.33
C LYS A 171 -20.58 -13.71 8.90
N ARG A 172 -20.39 -13.87 7.61
CA ARG A 172 -19.49 -14.92 7.06
C ARG A 172 -18.03 -14.53 7.26
N TYR A 173 -17.70 -13.24 7.23
CA TYR A 173 -16.33 -12.76 7.30
C TYR A 173 -15.81 -12.72 8.75
N LEU A 174 -16.63 -12.25 9.71
CA LEU A 174 -16.25 -12.14 11.12
C LEU A 174 -16.72 -13.33 11.98
N GLY A 175 -17.73 -14.09 11.54
CA GLY A 175 -18.43 -15.08 12.35
C GLY A 175 -19.68 -14.52 13.03
N SER A 176 -19.77 -13.20 13.20
CA SER A 176 -20.91 -12.49 13.81
C SER A 176 -21.22 -11.21 13.06
N ASP A 177 -22.52 -10.87 12.92
CA ASP A 177 -23.02 -9.61 12.42
C ASP A 177 -23.59 -8.71 13.52
N VAL A 178 -23.49 -9.12 14.76
CA VAL A 178 -23.98 -8.39 15.93
C VAL A 178 -22.98 -7.30 16.31
N ALA A 179 -23.46 -6.05 16.41
CA ALA A 179 -22.63 -4.93 16.82
C ALA A 179 -22.12 -5.14 18.26
N GLY A 180 -20.82 -4.92 18.46
CA GLY A 180 -20.14 -5.11 19.76
C GLY A 180 -19.80 -6.56 20.10
N ASP A 181 -20.22 -7.54 19.30
CA ASP A 181 -19.91 -8.95 19.56
C ASP A 181 -18.47 -9.29 19.17
N THR A 182 -17.60 -9.27 20.13
CA THR A 182 -16.19 -9.71 20.02
C THR A 182 -15.95 -11.13 20.58
N ALA A 183 -17.02 -11.79 21.07
CA ALA A 183 -16.89 -13.09 21.70
C ALA A 183 -17.04 -14.27 20.72
N HIS A 184 -17.75 -14.05 19.62
CA HIS A 184 -18.10 -15.10 18.65
C HIS A 184 -17.45 -14.86 17.28
N LEU A 185 -16.22 -14.35 17.29
CA LEU A 185 -15.47 -14.15 16.06
C LEU A 185 -14.81 -15.45 15.62
N HIS A 186 -14.92 -15.76 14.32
CA HIS A 186 -14.38 -16.96 13.70
C HIS A 186 -13.80 -16.62 12.31
N PHE A 187 -12.48 -16.52 12.24
CA PHE A 187 -11.71 -16.33 11.00
C PHE A 187 -10.24 -16.73 11.24
N PRO A 188 -9.50 -17.10 10.17
CA PRO A 188 -8.10 -17.49 10.29
C PRO A 188 -7.18 -16.34 10.70
N GLY A 189 -6.05 -16.69 11.32
CA GLY A 189 -4.98 -15.76 11.65
C GLY A 189 -3.66 -16.50 11.79
N PHE A 190 -2.62 -15.84 12.28
CA PHE A 190 -1.33 -16.48 12.56
C PHE A 190 -1.33 -17.22 13.90
N SER A 191 -0.43 -18.18 14.04
CA SER A 191 -0.02 -18.69 15.34
C SER A 191 1.13 -17.85 15.90
N ARG A 192 1.35 -17.95 17.21
CA ARG A 192 2.50 -17.34 17.87
C ARG A 192 3.83 -17.78 17.26
N GLU A 193 3.98 -19.08 17.02
CA GLU A 193 5.20 -19.67 16.48
C GLU A 193 5.49 -19.17 15.05
N ALA A 194 4.45 -18.96 14.25
CA ALA A 194 4.58 -18.35 12.93
C ALA A 194 5.06 -16.91 13.04
N ALA A 195 4.48 -16.13 13.94
CA ALA A 195 4.90 -14.74 14.19
C ALA A 195 6.37 -14.66 14.65
N GLU A 196 6.77 -15.50 15.62
CA GLU A 196 8.15 -15.58 16.10
C GLU A 196 9.14 -15.98 14.98
N LEU A 197 8.73 -16.90 14.09
CA LEU A 197 9.52 -17.26 12.92
C LEU A 197 9.70 -16.05 11.98
N LEU A 198 8.63 -15.30 11.69
CA LEU A 198 8.70 -14.10 10.84
C LEU A 198 9.57 -13.00 11.46
N VAL A 199 9.50 -12.83 12.79
CA VAL A 199 10.45 -11.96 13.51
C VAL A 199 11.90 -12.41 13.25
N SER A 200 12.18 -13.71 13.32
CA SER A 200 13.53 -14.25 13.05
C SER A 200 13.98 -14.06 11.60
N ARG A 201 13.04 -13.87 10.67
CA ARG A 201 13.30 -13.53 9.26
C ARG A 201 13.51 -12.04 9.05
N LYS A 202 13.25 -11.21 10.07
CA LYS A 202 13.39 -9.75 10.04
C LYS A 202 12.60 -9.12 8.89
N VAL A 203 11.37 -9.58 8.68
CA VAL A 203 10.46 -9.01 7.69
C VAL A 203 10.07 -7.59 8.09
N HIS A 204 9.73 -6.73 7.16
CA HIS A 204 9.23 -5.38 7.45
C HIS A 204 7.75 -5.38 7.81
N GLY A 205 6.97 -6.23 7.16
CA GLY A 205 5.53 -6.31 7.38
C GLY A 205 4.97 -7.70 7.10
N VAL A 206 3.81 -7.95 7.66
CA VAL A 206 3.01 -9.15 7.41
C VAL A 206 1.58 -8.73 7.07
N GLY A 207 0.84 -9.59 6.35
CA GLY A 207 -0.56 -9.29 6.08
C GLY A 207 -1.37 -10.50 5.66
N LEU A 208 -2.70 -10.35 5.70
CA LEU A 208 -3.63 -11.39 5.31
C LEU A 208 -5.00 -10.83 4.88
N ASP A 209 -5.83 -11.69 4.33
CA ASP A 209 -7.18 -11.39 3.84
C ASP A 209 -8.26 -11.63 4.90
N THR A 210 -7.94 -11.40 6.19
CA THR A 210 -8.87 -11.46 7.33
C THR A 210 -8.85 -10.18 8.16
N ALA A 211 -9.76 -10.09 9.13
CA ALA A 211 -9.99 -8.90 9.93
C ALA A 211 -8.97 -8.68 11.06
N SER A 212 -8.05 -9.61 11.28
CA SER A 212 -7.00 -9.52 12.29
C SER A 212 -5.83 -10.44 11.97
N LEU A 213 -4.61 -10.04 12.37
CA LEU A 213 -3.42 -10.90 12.36
C LEU A 213 -3.62 -12.10 13.29
N ASP A 214 -4.28 -11.91 14.43
CA ASP A 214 -4.71 -13.00 15.30
C ASP A 214 -5.97 -13.65 14.75
N TYR A 215 -6.14 -14.97 14.99
CA TYR A 215 -7.37 -15.68 14.60
C TYR A 215 -8.58 -15.20 15.42
N GLY A 216 -9.79 -15.33 14.88
CA GLY A 216 -11.01 -14.77 15.45
C GLY A 216 -11.24 -15.01 16.95
N PRO A 217 -11.10 -16.24 17.46
CA PRO A 217 -11.26 -16.55 18.89
C PRO A 217 -10.13 -16.07 19.82
N SER A 218 -9.07 -15.43 19.30
CA SER A 218 -7.97 -14.91 20.14
C SER A 218 -8.48 -13.98 21.22
N LYS A 219 -7.93 -14.10 22.43
CA LYS A 219 -8.28 -13.24 23.58
C LYS A 219 -7.11 -12.39 24.05
N ASP A 220 -5.90 -12.78 23.68
CA ASP A 220 -4.66 -12.16 24.12
C ASP A 220 -3.94 -11.36 23.02
N PHE A 221 -4.40 -11.49 21.76
CA PHE A 221 -3.78 -10.82 20.61
C PHE A 221 -2.26 -11.05 20.55
N ILE A 222 -1.83 -12.26 20.85
CA ILE A 222 -0.41 -12.59 21.01
C ILE A 222 0.41 -12.36 19.74
N VAL A 223 -0.21 -12.53 18.57
CA VAL A 223 0.47 -12.32 17.29
C VAL A 223 0.80 -10.84 17.09
N HIS A 224 -0.16 -9.96 17.37
CA HIS A 224 0.08 -8.51 17.34
C HIS A 224 1.21 -8.14 18.31
N GLN A 225 1.16 -8.62 19.57
CA GLN A 225 2.19 -8.31 20.55
C GLN A 225 3.59 -8.73 20.09
N VAL A 226 3.73 -9.93 19.52
CA VAL A 226 5.02 -10.45 19.02
C VAL A 226 5.54 -9.61 17.83
N LEU A 227 4.70 -9.37 16.84
CA LEU A 227 5.09 -8.67 15.60
C LEU A 227 5.35 -7.18 15.86
N ASN A 228 4.40 -6.50 16.50
CA ASN A 228 4.55 -5.08 16.81
C ASN A 228 5.69 -4.82 17.80
N GLY A 229 5.87 -5.71 18.78
CA GLY A 229 7.02 -5.68 19.69
C GLY A 229 8.37 -5.76 18.99
N ALA A 230 8.43 -6.44 17.85
CA ALA A 230 9.61 -6.52 16.97
C ALA A 230 9.71 -5.38 15.95
N GLY A 231 8.76 -4.43 15.93
CA GLY A 231 8.74 -3.31 14.97
C GLY A 231 8.26 -3.71 13.56
N ILE A 232 7.48 -4.79 13.47
CA ILE A 232 6.87 -5.29 12.23
C ILE A 232 5.43 -4.78 12.16
N TYR A 233 5.05 -4.13 11.05
CA TYR A 233 3.68 -3.66 10.84
C TYR A 233 2.76 -4.77 10.32
N GLY A 234 1.46 -4.63 10.59
CA GLY A 234 0.40 -5.51 10.08
C GLY A 234 -0.36 -4.90 8.90
N LEU A 235 -0.87 -5.74 8.01
CA LEU A 235 -1.81 -5.36 6.96
C LEU A 235 -3.01 -6.30 7.05
N GLU A 236 -4.20 -5.74 7.20
CA GLU A 236 -5.42 -6.51 7.42
C GLU A 236 -6.47 -6.20 6.34
N ASN A 237 -7.40 -7.13 6.17
CA ASN A 237 -8.44 -7.04 5.15
C ASN A 237 -7.86 -6.79 3.74
N ILE A 238 -6.85 -7.55 3.36
CA ILE A 238 -6.23 -7.42 2.03
C ILE A 238 -7.15 -8.06 0.97
N ALA A 239 -7.50 -7.29 -0.06
CA ALA A 239 -8.31 -7.78 -1.17
C ALA A 239 -7.47 -8.52 -2.22
N ASN A 240 -8.10 -9.36 -3.05
CA ASN A 240 -7.54 -9.89 -4.29
C ASN A 240 -6.21 -10.65 -4.16
N LEU A 241 -5.87 -11.22 -3.00
CA LEU A 241 -4.60 -11.96 -2.82
C LEU A 241 -4.46 -13.15 -3.77
N GLU A 242 -5.55 -13.69 -4.27
CA GLU A 242 -5.53 -14.78 -5.26
C GLU A 242 -4.95 -14.37 -6.62
N LYS A 243 -4.84 -13.06 -6.88
CA LYS A 243 -4.27 -12.52 -8.13
C LYS A 243 -2.77 -12.29 -8.04
N VAL A 244 -2.20 -12.32 -6.83
CA VAL A 244 -0.77 -12.05 -6.60
C VAL A 244 0.03 -13.34 -6.72
N PRO A 245 1.11 -13.39 -7.51
CA PRO A 245 1.94 -14.58 -7.61
C PRO A 245 2.65 -14.89 -6.28
N THR A 246 2.99 -16.15 -6.09
CA THR A 246 3.68 -16.65 -4.89
C THR A 246 4.96 -15.89 -4.58
N THR A 247 5.70 -15.47 -5.62
CA THR A 247 6.96 -14.73 -5.54
C THR A 247 7.08 -13.69 -6.66
N GLY A 248 8.02 -12.76 -6.54
CA GLY A 248 8.38 -11.81 -7.60
C GLY A 248 7.55 -10.52 -7.60
N ALA A 249 6.53 -10.40 -6.75
CA ALA A 249 5.80 -9.15 -6.60
C ALA A 249 6.57 -8.12 -5.76
N THR A 250 6.34 -6.84 -6.05
CA THR A 250 6.70 -5.73 -5.16
C THR A 250 5.43 -5.18 -4.56
N LEU A 251 5.32 -5.15 -3.24
CA LEU A 251 4.20 -4.51 -2.55
C LEU A 251 4.50 -3.04 -2.31
N ILE A 252 3.47 -2.23 -2.49
CA ILE A 252 3.42 -0.80 -2.17
C ILE A 252 2.23 -0.61 -1.23
N ALA A 253 2.49 -0.31 0.05
CA ALA A 253 1.47 -0.14 1.08
C ALA A 253 1.65 1.21 1.77
N LEU A 254 1.17 2.28 1.13
CA LEU A 254 1.34 3.65 1.59
C LEU A 254 0.07 4.16 2.29
N PRO A 255 0.04 4.18 3.63
CA PRO A 255 -1.12 4.64 4.38
C PRO A 255 -1.27 6.15 4.38
N MET A 256 -2.43 6.62 4.83
CA MET A 256 -2.58 7.99 5.29
C MET A 256 -1.58 8.26 6.43
N LYS A 257 -0.76 9.29 6.29
CA LYS A 257 0.30 9.61 7.27
C LYS A 257 -0.27 10.33 8.50
N ILE A 258 -0.99 9.60 9.35
CA ILE A 258 -1.59 10.13 10.58
C ILE A 258 -0.49 10.29 11.62
N LYS A 259 -0.25 11.52 12.08
CA LYS A 259 0.74 11.79 13.12
C LYS A 259 0.31 11.20 14.45
N GLY A 260 1.15 10.32 14.99
CA GLY A 260 0.86 9.61 16.25
C GLY A 260 -0.18 8.50 16.10
N GLY A 261 -0.63 8.16 14.88
CA GLY A 261 -1.62 7.12 14.63
C GLY A 261 -1.11 5.73 14.99
N SER A 262 -2.01 4.89 15.51
CA SER A 262 -1.74 3.47 15.79
C SER A 262 -1.92 2.61 14.54
N GLY A 263 -2.63 3.11 13.54
CA GLY A 263 -2.89 2.51 12.25
C GLY A 263 -3.61 3.48 11.33
N GLY A 264 -4.09 3.01 10.20
CA GLY A 264 -4.89 3.82 9.31
C GLY A 264 -5.22 3.16 7.98
N PRO A 265 -6.19 3.72 7.24
CA PRO A 265 -6.53 3.28 5.90
C PRO A 265 -5.29 3.28 4.99
N VAL A 266 -5.17 2.23 4.19
CA VAL A 266 -4.05 2.07 3.26
C VAL A 266 -4.52 1.63 1.89
N ARG A 267 -3.98 2.25 0.83
CA ARG A 267 -4.12 1.69 -0.52
C ARG A 267 -2.94 0.76 -0.77
N ILE A 268 -3.22 -0.53 -0.83
CA ILE A 268 -2.22 -1.57 -1.09
C ILE A 268 -2.24 -1.90 -2.58
N VAL A 269 -1.06 -1.90 -3.19
CA VAL A 269 -0.90 -2.27 -4.59
C VAL A 269 0.25 -3.27 -4.72
N ALA A 270 0.04 -4.35 -5.47
CA ALA A 270 1.12 -5.24 -5.88
C ALA A 270 1.52 -4.94 -7.34
N LEU A 271 2.80 -4.68 -7.56
CA LEU A 271 3.41 -4.68 -8.88
C LEU A 271 3.92 -6.10 -9.15
N VAL A 272 3.34 -6.75 -10.16
CA VAL A 272 3.67 -8.13 -10.53
C VAL A 272 4.62 -8.18 -11.74
N PRO A 273 5.39 -9.27 -11.92
CA PRO A 273 6.37 -9.45 -13.00
C PRO A 273 5.82 -9.27 -14.41
#